data_c7fecf1266e9483da99fc3623e49bef0
#
_entry.id   c7fecf1266e9483da99fc3623e49bef0
#
_cell.length_a   1.000
_cell.length_b   1.000
_cell.length_c   1.000
_cell.angle_alpha   90.00
_cell.angle_beta   90.00
_cell.angle_gamma   90.00
#
_symmetry.space_group_name_H-M   'P 1'
#
loop_
_entity.id
_entity.type
_entity.pdbx_description
1 polymer ?
#
loop_
_entity_poly.entity_id
_entity_poly.type
_entity_poly.pdbx_seq_one_letter_code
_entity_poly.pdbx_strand_id
1 'polypeptide(L)'
;MLVARRFMTKVLTLASVAVLATGCGSDGPMAPFQPQVSNATDSFASQATPANGVSSTLTYTWVNTGTRATINHSTTTSGGRVLLTIRDAANTVVYTRALSPSLNEPTIVGTSGNWTIQLTTENYSGTMNYRVQKL
;
A
#
# COMPACT_ATOMS: atom_id res chain seq x y z
N MET A 1 34.50 3.52 79.46
CA MET A 1 33.52 4.37 78.82
C MET A 1 33.42 3.95 77.35
N LEU A 2 32.51 3.06 77.05
CA LEU A 2 32.37 2.46 75.67
C LEU A 2 31.31 3.21 74.88
N VAL A 3 31.72 3.82 73.79
CA VAL A 3 30.77 4.44 72.85
C VAL A 3 30.56 3.45 71.67
N ALA A 4 29.40 2.82 71.66
CA ALA A 4 28.98 1.92 70.58
C ALA A 4 28.55 2.72 69.36
N ARG A 5 29.32 2.64 68.27
CA ARG A 5 28.92 3.15 66.96
C ARG A 5 28.05 2.12 66.27
N ARG A 6 26.78 2.44 66.12
CA ARG A 6 25.85 1.70 65.25
C ARG A 6 26.14 2.01 63.81
N PHE A 7 26.60 1.03 63.05
CA PHE A 7 26.65 1.07 61.59
C PHE A 7 25.24 0.83 61.06
N MET A 8 24.69 1.84 60.41
CA MET A 8 23.41 1.76 59.72
C MET A 8 23.64 1.31 58.30
N THR A 9 23.44 0.02 58.05
CA THR A 9 23.52 -0.57 56.70
C THR A 9 22.30 -0.15 55.90
N LYS A 10 22.49 0.73 54.92
CA LYS A 10 21.44 1.08 53.94
C LYS A 10 21.38 -0.05 52.91
N VAL A 11 20.31 -0.82 52.96
CA VAL A 11 19.95 -1.78 51.92
C VAL A 11 19.37 -1.00 50.75
N LEU A 12 20.11 -0.93 49.65
CA LEU A 12 19.64 -0.34 48.40
C LEU A 12 18.86 -1.40 47.62
N THR A 13 17.55 -1.34 47.71
CA THR A 13 16.67 -2.21 46.93
C THR A 13 16.64 -1.71 45.48
N LEU A 14 17.31 -2.46 44.59
CA LEU A 14 17.28 -2.22 43.18
C LEU A 14 15.95 -2.77 42.63
N ALA A 15 14.99 -1.90 42.36
CA ALA A 15 13.76 -2.25 41.71
C ALA A 15 14.02 -2.45 40.20
N SER A 16 14.11 -3.73 39.77
CA SER A 16 14.17 -4.08 38.36
C SER A 16 12.79 -3.84 37.73
N VAL A 17 12.66 -2.78 36.96
CA VAL A 17 11.49 -2.56 36.08
C VAL A 17 11.67 -3.46 34.88
N ALA A 18 10.97 -4.60 34.85
CA ALA A 18 10.81 -5.41 33.67
C ALA A 18 9.84 -4.69 32.72
N VAL A 19 10.38 -4.06 31.70
CA VAL A 19 9.57 -3.56 30.58
C VAL A 19 9.18 -4.77 29.72
N LEU A 20 7.97 -5.26 29.92
CA LEU A 20 7.32 -6.19 29.02
C LEU A 20 6.98 -5.41 27.75
N ALA A 21 7.87 -5.46 26.77
CA ALA A 21 7.53 -5.08 25.40
C ALA A 21 6.54 -6.12 24.87
N THR A 22 5.26 -5.90 25.06
CA THR A 22 4.22 -6.59 24.32
C THR A 22 4.30 -6.09 22.88
N GLY A 23 5.07 -6.77 22.07
CA GLY A 23 5.00 -6.63 20.63
C GLY A 23 3.60 -7.05 20.18
N CYS A 24 2.69 -6.11 20.06
CA CYS A 24 1.48 -6.31 19.27
C CYS A 24 1.91 -6.45 17.81
N GLY A 25 2.25 -7.66 17.40
CA GLY A 25 2.16 -8.05 16.02
C GLY A 25 0.68 -8.06 15.67
N SER A 26 0.20 -6.97 15.08
CA SER A 26 -1.15 -6.95 14.52
C SER A 26 -1.17 -7.64 13.17
N ASP A 27 -0.90 -8.95 13.16
CA ASP A 27 -1.23 -9.82 12.05
C ASP A 27 -2.71 -10.21 12.12
N GLY A 28 -3.56 -9.22 12.44
CA GLY A 28 -5.00 -9.40 12.38
C GLY A 28 -5.47 -9.43 10.93
N PRO A 29 -6.56 -10.15 10.60
CA PRO A 29 -7.14 -10.20 9.25
C PRO A 29 -7.64 -8.83 8.73
N MET A 30 -7.33 -7.74 9.42
CA MET A 30 -7.75 -6.36 9.14
C MET A 30 -6.57 -5.39 8.97
N ALA A 31 -5.35 -5.86 8.72
CA ALA A 31 -4.28 -4.95 8.32
C ALA A 31 -4.73 -4.20 7.05
N PRO A 32 -4.69 -2.85 7.03
CA PRO A 32 -5.17 -2.12 5.85
C PRO A 32 -4.33 -2.54 4.64
N PHE A 33 -5.02 -2.84 3.54
CA PHE A 33 -4.38 -3.16 2.28
C PHE A 33 -3.56 -1.95 1.80
N GLN A 34 -2.24 -2.07 1.83
CA GLN A 34 -1.30 -1.01 1.48
C GLN A 34 -0.31 -1.52 0.43
N PRO A 35 -0.61 -1.33 -0.86
CA PRO A 35 0.36 -1.60 -1.91
C PRO A 35 1.60 -0.73 -1.78
N GLN A 36 2.76 -1.28 -2.16
CA GLN A 36 3.95 -0.48 -2.37
C GLN A 36 3.78 0.32 -3.67
N VAL A 37 3.91 1.64 -3.58
CA VAL A 37 3.69 2.54 -4.71
C VAL A 37 4.96 3.32 -5.02
N SER A 38 5.35 3.33 -6.28
CA SER A 38 6.33 4.25 -6.87
C SER A 38 5.59 5.19 -7.81
N ASN A 39 5.60 6.49 -7.51
CA ASN A 39 4.87 7.51 -8.26
C ASN A 39 5.82 8.63 -8.67
N ALA A 40 6.13 8.69 -9.94
CA ALA A 40 6.96 9.71 -10.55
C ALA A 40 6.27 10.26 -11.80
N THR A 41 6.69 11.45 -12.27
CA THR A 41 6.24 11.99 -13.55
C THR A 41 6.45 10.97 -14.65
N ASP A 42 5.42 10.72 -15.44
CA ASP A 42 5.40 9.79 -16.58
C ASP A 42 5.59 8.31 -16.24
N SER A 43 5.71 7.95 -14.94
CA SER A 43 5.86 6.56 -14.51
C SER A 43 5.21 6.32 -13.15
N PHE A 44 4.27 5.38 -13.13
CA PHE A 44 3.62 4.92 -11.91
C PHE A 44 3.72 3.39 -11.82
N ALA A 45 3.99 2.88 -10.63
CA ALA A 45 3.98 1.44 -10.37
C ALA A 45 3.35 1.16 -9.00
N SER A 46 2.60 0.07 -8.93
CA SER A 46 2.01 -0.40 -7.68
C SER A 46 2.14 -1.91 -7.59
N GLN A 47 2.60 -2.38 -6.44
CA GLN A 47 2.76 -3.79 -6.14
C GLN A 47 2.12 -4.11 -4.79
N ALA A 48 1.24 -5.08 -4.77
CA ALA A 48 0.69 -5.64 -3.54
C ALA A 48 1.23 -7.04 -3.31
N THR A 49 1.68 -7.29 -2.08
CA THR A 49 1.91 -8.62 -1.54
C THR A 49 0.58 -9.37 -1.44
N PRO A 50 0.59 -10.69 -1.21
CA PRO A 50 -0.64 -11.47 -1.18
C PRO A 50 -1.74 -10.81 -0.37
N ALA A 51 -2.85 -10.50 -1.05
CA ALA A 51 -4.07 -10.01 -0.45
C ALA A 51 -5.00 -11.18 -0.13
N ASN A 52 -5.81 -11.04 0.92
CA ASN A 52 -6.77 -12.06 1.33
C ASN A 52 -8.11 -11.39 1.71
N GLY A 53 -9.12 -11.54 0.87
CA GLY A 53 -10.46 -11.03 1.10
C GLY A 53 -10.55 -9.49 1.19
N VAL A 54 -9.71 -8.76 0.45
CA VAL A 54 -9.62 -7.30 0.55
C VAL A 54 -10.70 -6.61 -0.25
N SER A 55 -11.44 -5.71 0.39
CA SER A 55 -12.37 -4.77 -0.25
C SER A 55 -11.95 -3.36 0.09
N SER A 56 -11.47 -2.61 -0.90
CA SER A 56 -10.91 -1.27 -0.73
C SER A 56 -10.96 -0.48 -2.04
N THR A 57 -10.94 0.83 -1.92
CA THR A 57 -10.73 1.74 -3.05
C THR A 57 -9.54 2.64 -2.74
N LEU A 58 -8.51 2.55 -3.56
CA LEU A 58 -7.31 3.37 -3.48
C LEU A 58 -7.27 4.32 -4.66
N THR A 59 -6.92 5.57 -4.41
CA THR A 59 -6.86 6.62 -5.43
C THR A 59 -5.53 7.34 -5.36
N TYR A 60 -4.89 7.49 -6.51
CA TYR A 60 -3.60 8.16 -6.65
C TYR A 60 -3.69 9.25 -7.72
N THR A 61 -3.02 10.37 -7.47
CA THR A 61 -2.77 11.38 -8.51
C THR A 61 -1.43 11.10 -9.15
N TRP A 62 -1.38 11.05 -10.48
CA TRP A 62 -0.19 10.78 -11.26
C TRP A 62 -0.01 11.82 -12.36
N VAL A 63 1.20 12.35 -12.50
CA VAL A 63 1.52 13.34 -13.53
C VAL A 63 1.89 12.64 -14.83
N ASN A 64 1.06 12.83 -15.88
CA ASN A 64 1.32 12.36 -17.24
C ASN A 64 1.50 13.57 -18.15
N THR A 65 2.72 13.80 -18.65
CA THR A 65 3.02 14.90 -19.59
C THR A 65 2.56 14.61 -21.02
N GLY A 66 2.19 13.35 -21.29
CA GLY A 66 1.62 12.90 -22.56
C GLY A 66 0.10 12.84 -22.55
N THR A 67 -0.46 12.38 -23.66
CA THR A 67 -1.92 12.22 -23.84
C THR A 67 -2.37 10.76 -23.78
N ARG A 68 -1.44 9.81 -23.66
CA ARG A 68 -1.70 8.37 -23.55
C ARG A 68 -0.75 7.73 -22.55
N ALA A 69 -1.13 6.57 -22.07
CA ALA A 69 -0.29 5.72 -21.24
C ALA A 69 -0.40 4.26 -21.66
N THR A 70 0.63 3.49 -21.37
CA THR A 70 0.61 2.03 -21.46
C THR A 70 0.40 1.48 -20.07
N ILE A 71 -0.53 0.55 -19.93
CA ILE A 71 -0.79 -0.22 -18.72
C ILE A 71 -0.25 -1.62 -18.89
N ASN A 72 0.70 -2.00 -18.05
CA ASN A 72 1.25 -3.34 -17.96
C ASN A 72 0.92 -3.89 -16.56
N HIS A 73 0.24 -5.04 -16.51
CA HIS A 73 -0.03 -5.69 -15.25
C HIS A 73 0.15 -7.19 -15.29
N SER A 74 0.64 -7.71 -14.16
CA SER A 74 0.74 -9.12 -13.84
C SER A 74 0.02 -9.35 -12.53
N THR A 75 -1.13 -10.02 -12.60
CA THR A 75 -2.02 -10.19 -11.45
C THR A 75 -2.44 -11.65 -11.38
N THR A 76 -2.36 -12.22 -10.17
CA THR A 76 -2.97 -13.51 -9.87
C THR A 76 -4.22 -13.26 -9.03
N THR A 77 -5.31 -13.93 -9.35
CA THR A 77 -6.57 -13.82 -8.62
C THR A 77 -7.02 -15.21 -8.21
N SER A 78 -7.11 -15.45 -6.90
CA SER A 78 -7.67 -16.67 -6.33
C SER A 78 -9.09 -16.48 -5.79
N GLY A 79 -9.54 -15.23 -5.67
CA GLY A 79 -10.89 -14.87 -5.25
C GLY A 79 -11.19 -13.40 -5.45
N GLY A 80 -12.47 -13.04 -5.55
CA GLY A 80 -12.92 -11.67 -5.73
C GLY A 80 -12.50 -11.04 -7.06
N ARG A 81 -12.40 -9.72 -7.09
CA ARG A 81 -12.00 -8.98 -8.29
C ARG A 81 -11.24 -7.70 -7.96
N VAL A 82 -10.46 -7.24 -8.95
CA VAL A 82 -9.76 -5.95 -8.94
C VAL A 82 -10.12 -5.21 -10.22
N LEU A 83 -10.53 -3.96 -10.07
CA LEU A 83 -10.80 -3.05 -11.18
C LEU A 83 -9.82 -1.88 -11.13
N LEU A 84 -9.14 -1.63 -12.24
CA LEU A 84 -8.31 -0.44 -12.45
C LEU A 84 -9.07 0.53 -13.33
N THR A 85 -9.26 1.76 -12.86
CA THR A 85 -9.86 2.86 -13.62
C THR A 85 -8.88 4.02 -13.64
N ILE A 86 -8.62 4.57 -14.82
CA ILE A 86 -7.74 5.74 -15.00
C ILE A 86 -8.54 6.85 -15.67
N ARG A 87 -8.44 8.04 -15.09
CA ARG A 87 -9.02 9.27 -15.62
C ARG A 87 -7.90 10.23 -15.98
N ASP A 88 -8.10 10.94 -17.08
CA ASP A 88 -7.19 12.00 -17.53
C ASP A 88 -7.33 13.30 -16.71
N ALA A 89 -6.57 14.34 -17.07
CA ALA A 89 -6.62 15.63 -16.38
C ALA A 89 -7.97 16.35 -16.54
N ALA A 90 -8.78 16.00 -17.53
CA ALA A 90 -10.15 16.49 -17.72
C ALA A 90 -11.20 15.62 -17.01
N ASN A 91 -10.76 14.66 -16.17
CA ASN A 91 -11.60 13.69 -15.46
C ASN A 91 -12.37 12.72 -16.38
N THR A 92 -11.93 12.56 -17.62
CA THR A 92 -12.48 11.59 -18.56
C THR A 92 -11.88 10.20 -18.29
N VAL A 93 -12.70 9.15 -18.30
CA VAL A 93 -12.21 7.78 -18.18
C VAL A 93 -11.46 7.40 -19.46
N VAL A 94 -10.15 7.23 -19.35
CA VAL A 94 -9.28 6.83 -20.47
C VAL A 94 -8.91 5.35 -20.45
N TYR A 95 -9.18 4.67 -19.32
CA TYR A 95 -8.95 3.25 -19.14
C TYR A 95 -9.81 2.71 -17.99
N THR A 96 -10.40 1.53 -18.20
CA THR A 96 -11.05 0.74 -17.14
C THR A 96 -11.01 -0.73 -17.50
N ARG A 97 -10.42 -1.55 -16.61
CA ARG A 97 -10.27 -2.99 -16.79
C ARG A 97 -10.20 -3.73 -15.46
N ALA A 98 -10.75 -4.93 -15.46
CA ALA A 98 -10.39 -5.92 -14.44
C ALA A 98 -8.92 -6.35 -14.66
N LEU A 99 -8.13 -6.43 -13.57
CA LEU A 99 -6.71 -6.81 -13.62
C LEU A 99 -6.48 -8.33 -13.73
N SER A 100 -7.44 -9.08 -14.26
CA SER A 100 -7.31 -10.50 -14.54
C SER A 100 -7.97 -10.77 -15.90
N PRO A 101 -7.27 -11.37 -16.84
CA PRO A 101 -5.87 -11.83 -16.87
C PRO A 101 -4.85 -10.70 -17.02
N SER A 102 -3.55 -11.05 -16.92
CA SER A 102 -2.45 -10.11 -17.17
C SER A 102 -2.49 -9.55 -18.58
N LEU A 103 -2.31 -8.25 -18.72
CA LEU A 103 -2.43 -7.52 -19.99
C LEU A 103 -1.33 -6.47 -20.14
N ASN A 104 -1.06 -6.10 -21.39
CA ASN A 104 -0.24 -4.94 -21.74
C ASN A 104 -0.96 -4.18 -22.84
N GLU A 105 -1.59 -3.07 -22.51
CA GLU A 105 -2.42 -2.31 -23.45
C GLU A 105 -2.36 -0.80 -23.21
N PRO A 106 -2.59 0.03 -24.25
CA PRO A 106 -2.63 1.47 -24.10
C PRO A 106 -4.00 1.96 -23.65
N THR A 107 -4.01 3.17 -23.06
CA THR A 107 -5.24 3.97 -22.85
C THR A 107 -5.75 4.51 -24.19
N ILE A 108 -7.00 4.95 -24.23
CA ILE A 108 -7.42 5.90 -25.26
C ILE A 108 -6.71 7.25 -25.06
N VAL A 109 -6.78 8.14 -26.07
CA VAL A 109 -6.23 9.50 -25.96
C VAL A 109 -6.99 10.28 -24.92
N GLY A 110 -6.25 10.97 -24.03
CA GLY A 110 -6.77 11.85 -23.00
C GLY A 110 -6.06 13.21 -23.00
N THR A 111 -6.30 13.98 -21.96
CA THR A 111 -5.69 15.28 -21.71
C THR A 111 -4.50 15.13 -20.79
N SER A 112 -3.33 15.69 -21.17
CA SER A 112 -2.11 15.68 -20.33
C SER A 112 -2.31 16.47 -19.03
N GLY A 113 -1.59 16.07 -17.99
CA GLY A 113 -1.60 16.74 -16.68
C GLY A 113 -1.75 15.75 -15.52
N ASN A 114 -2.50 16.12 -14.50
CA ASN A 114 -2.75 15.27 -13.34
C ASN A 114 -3.83 14.24 -13.65
N TRP A 115 -3.42 13.01 -13.83
CA TRP A 115 -4.32 11.88 -14.03
C TRP A 115 -4.68 11.24 -12.69
N THR A 116 -5.84 10.61 -12.64
CA THR A 116 -6.29 9.86 -11.46
C THR A 116 -6.24 8.37 -11.76
N ILE A 117 -5.51 7.63 -10.94
CA ILE A 117 -5.45 6.16 -10.97
C ILE A 117 -6.26 5.66 -9.80
N GLN A 118 -7.34 4.92 -10.05
CA GLN A 118 -8.21 4.35 -9.03
C GLN A 118 -8.18 2.83 -9.10
N LEU A 119 -7.87 2.19 -7.99
CA LEU A 119 -7.88 0.75 -7.82
C LEU A 119 -9.01 0.37 -6.87
N THR A 120 -9.95 -0.41 -7.35
CA THR A 120 -11.06 -0.94 -6.53
C THR A 120 -10.94 -2.44 -6.42
N THR A 121 -10.90 -2.94 -5.19
CA THR A 121 -10.91 -4.37 -4.89
C THR A 121 -12.23 -4.75 -4.23
N GLU A 122 -12.75 -5.93 -4.58
CA GLU A 122 -13.95 -6.50 -3.98
C GLU A 122 -13.66 -7.94 -3.58
N ASN A 123 -13.57 -8.18 -2.28
CA ASN A 123 -13.24 -9.48 -1.69
C ASN A 123 -12.04 -10.16 -2.35
N TYR A 124 -11.05 -9.35 -2.75
CA TYR A 124 -9.94 -9.76 -3.56
C TYR A 124 -8.92 -10.59 -2.77
N SER A 125 -8.53 -11.71 -3.35
CA SER A 125 -7.42 -12.54 -2.87
C SER A 125 -6.48 -12.84 -4.03
N GLY A 126 -5.19 -12.61 -3.84
CA GLY A 126 -4.16 -12.83 -4.85
C GLY A 126 -3.00 -11.86 -4.74
N THR A 127 -2.19 -11.79 -5.80
CA THR A 127 -1.07 -10.85 -5.92
C THR A 127 -1.30 -9.91 -7.09
N MET A 128 -0.80 -8.68 -6.97
CA MET A 128 -1.06 -7.64 -7.94
C MET A 128 0.22 -6.85 -8.18
N ASN A 129 0.54 -6.65 -9.46
CA ASN A 129 1.63 -5.79 -9.90
C ASN A 129 1.19 -5.07 -11.18
N TYR A 130 1.10 -3.76 -11.15
CA TYR A 130 0.78 -2.99 -12.35
C TYR A 130 1.63 -1.74 -12.48
N ARG A 131 1.86 -1.36 -13.72
CA ARG A 131 2.60 -0.16 -14.11
C ARG A 131 1.78 0.64 -15.09
N VAL A 132 1.85 1.96 -14.95
CA VAL A 132 1.26 2.94 -15.87
C VAL A 132 2.40 3.84 -16.31
N GLN A 133 2.68 3.87 -17.61
CA GLN A 133 3.79 4.63 -18.16
C GLN A 133 3.30 5.47 -19.33
N LYS A 134 3.80 6.69 -19.43
CA LYS A 134 3.54 7.53 -20.60
C LYS A 134 3.91 6.78 -21.89
N LEU A 135 3.01 6.86 -22.87
CA LEU A 135 3.20 6.35 -24.23
C LEU A 135 3.63 7.50 -25.16
#